data_e4d84025b71d8507d93877243f7c6962
#
_entry.id   e4d84025b71d8507d93877243f7c6962
#
_cell.length_a   1.000
_cell.length_b   1.000
_cell.length_c   1.000
_cell.angle_alpha   90.00
_cell.angle_beta   90.00
_cell.angle_gamma   90.00
#
_symmetry.space_group_name_H-M   'P 1'
#
loop_
_entity.id
_entity.type
_entity.pdbx_description
1 polymer ?
#
loop_
_entity_poly.entity_id
_entity_poly.type
_entity_poly.pdbx_seq_one_letter_code
_entity_poly.pdbx_strand_id
1 'polypeptide(L)'
;YIAIEGAIGVGKTTLAKRISDTIKCDTLFEDYIDNPFLKEFYDQNQSNSFSTQLFFLLRRIDQSQKVIEMDGLLISDFYFGKDDLFAKLNLNELEYSVYLEIREKLMFTPPTPDLIIYLQAPTDILLERIKKRGLEMEMNMKKKYIDSVNEVYMRHFHEYNSSPVLIINTSNVDINNENDFQIIIKEIY
;
A
#
# COMPACT_ATOMS: atom_id res chain seq x y z
N TYR A 1 -6.60 -14.10 3.69
CA TYR A 1 -6.90 -12.80 3.12
C TYR A 1 -5.96 -12.46 1.97
N ILE A 2 -6.42 -11.64 1.02
CA ILE A 2 -5.64 -11.19 -0.14
C ILE A 2 -5.29 -9.71 0.04
N ALA A 3 -4.01 -9.36 -0.07
CA ALA A 3 -3.55 -7.99 -0.01
C ALA A 3 -3.17 -7.48 -1.40
N ILE A 4 -3.63 -6.29 -1.78
CA ILE A 4 -3.24 -5.62 -3.02
C ILE A 4 -2.26 -4.51 -2.68
N GLU A 5 -1.07 -4.58 -3.26
CA GLU A 5 0.02 -3.65 -2.94
C GLU A 5 0.65 -3.02 -4.18
N GLY A 6 1.40 -1.96 -3.94
CA GLY A 6 2.12 -1.19 -4.95
C GLY A 6 2.14 0.31 -4.67
N ALA A 7 2.82 1.05 -5.51
CA ALA A 7 3.06 2.46 -5.32
C ALA A 7 1.77 3.31 -5.32
N ILE A 8 1.89 4.56 -4.87
CA ILE A 8 0.79 5.54 -4.87
C ILE A 8 0.33 5.76 -6.31
N GLY A 9 -0.99 5.74 -6.53
CA GLY A 9 -1.59 5.95 -7.86
C GLY A 9 -1.65 4.71 -8.76
N VAL A 10 -1.16 3.54 -8.32
CA VAL A 10 -1.13 2.32 -9.16
C VAL A 10 -2.48 1.65 -9.39
N GLY A 11 -3.50 1.93 -8.52
CA GLY A 11 -4.86 1.41 -8.68
C GLY A 11 -5.30 0.37 -7.65
N LYS A 12 -4.60 0.24 -6.53
CA LYS A 12 -4.90 -0.74 -5.46
C LYS A 12 -6.38 -0.77 -5.05
N THR A 13 -6.88 0.36 -4.57
CA THR A 13 -8.27 0.48 -4.07
C THR A 13 -9.30 0.20 -5.17
N THR A 14 -9.02 0.59 -6.40
CA THR A 14 -9.89 0.32 -7.55
C THR A 14 -10.00 -1.18 -7.82
N LEU A 15 -8.86 -1.87 -7.85
CA LEU A 15 -8.83 -3.32 -8.04
C LEU A 15 -9.49 -4.06 -6.87
N ALA A 16 -9.19 -3.66 -5.62
CA ALA A 16 -9.78 -4.25 -4.42
C ALA A 16 -11.31 -4.20 -4.45
N LYS A 17 -11.88 -3.03 -4.73
CA LYS A 17 -13.33 -2.85 -4.86
C LYS A 17 -13.91 -3.75 -5.97
N ARG A 18 -13.28 -3.77 -7.14
CA ARG A 18 -13.76 -4.52 -8.27
C ARG A 18 -13.74 -6.03 -8.03
N ILE A 19 -12.68 -6.55 -7.42
CA ILE A 19 -12.61 -7.96 -7.04
C ILE A 19 -13.69 -8.26 -6.00
N SER A 20 -13.78 -7.49 -4.92
CA SER A 20 -14.78 -7.74 -3.87
C SER A 20 -16.22 -7.70 -4.37
N ASP A 21 -16.54 -6.77 -5.28
CA ASP A 21 -17.85 -6.70 -5.92
C ASP A 21 -18.17 -7.94 -6.76
N THR A 22 -17.13 -8.54 -7.37
CA THR A 22 -17.29 -9.72 -8.23
C THR A 22 -17.48 -11.01 -7.42
N ILE A 23 -16.63 -11.22 -6.42
CA ILE A 23 -16.65 -12.46 -5.63
C ILE A 23 -17.46 -12.36 -4.33
N LYS A 24 -18.03 -11.16 -4.04
CA LYS A 24 -18.88 -10.89 -2.87
C LYS A 24 -18.16 -11.20 -1.55
N CYS A 25 -17.01 -10.58 -1.33
CA CYS A 25 -16.25 -10.68 -0.09
C CYS A 25 -16.08 -9.32 0.59
N ASP A 26 -15.62 -9.36 1.82
CA ASP A 26 -15.35 -8.15 2.60
C ASP A 26 -14.10 -7.40 2.10
N THR A 27 -14.04 -6.10 2.41
CA THR A 27 -12.90 -5.24 2.06
C THR A 27 -12.39 -4.49 3.26
N LEU A 28 -11.08 -4.27 3.30
CA LEU A 28 -10.42 -3.40 4.24
C LEU A 28 -9.51 -2.42 3.50
N PHE A 29 -9.86 -1.14 3.52
CA PHE A 29 -9.08 -0.08 2.86
C PHE A 29 -8.20 0.65 3.86
N GLU A 30 -7.00 1.05 3.40
CA GLU A 30 -6.07 1.83 4.21
C GLU A 30 -6.66 3.20 4.56
N ASP A 31 -6.69 3.49 5.85
CA ASP A 31 -7.16 4.77 6.38
C ASP A 31 -6.00 5.77 6.41
N TYR A 32 -5.74 6.44 5.28
CA TYR A 32 -4.64 7.40 5.14
C TYR A 32 -5.12 8.86 5.18
N ILE A 33 -6.41 9.11 4.92
CA ILE A 33 -6.96 10.47 4.80
C ILE A 33 -6.94 11.19 6.14
N ASP A 34 -7.15 10.45 7.23
CA ASP A 34 -7.21 10.99 8.59
C ASP A 34 -5.83 11.27 9.21
N ASN A 35 -4.75 11.02 8.46
CA ASN A 35 -3.40 11.33 8.96
C ASN A 35 -3.16 12.85 8.94
N PRO A 36 -3.13 13.53 10.09
CA PRO A 36 -3.03 14.99 10.15
C PRO A 36 -1.68 15.55 9.70
N PHE A 37 -0.66 14.68 9.61
CA PHE A 37 0.71 15.05 9.23
C PHE A 37 0.98 14.85 7.75
N LEU A 38 0.11 14.14 7.02
CA LEU A 38 0.38 13.67 5.67
C LEU A 38 0.48 14.81 4.65
N LYS A 39 -0.33 15.86 4.80
CA LYS A 39 -0.28 17.02 3.92
C LYS A 39 1.08 17.72 4.00
N GLU A 40 1.55 18.04 5.21
CA GLU A 40 2.84 18.69 5.40
C GLU A 40 4.01 17.78 4.96
N PHE A 41 3.89 16.48 5.18
CA PHE A 41 4.86 15.50 4.71
C PHE A 41 5.07 15.58 3.19
N TYR A 42 4.01 15.71 2.40
CA TYR A 42 4.12 15.82 0.94
C TYR A 42 4.53 17.23 0.47
N ASP A 43 4.08 18.28 1.17
CA ASP A 43 4.33 19.67 0.79
C ASP A 43 5.75 20.14 1.14
N GLN A 44 6.31 19.74 2.28
CA GLN A 44 7.52 20.30 2.88
C GLN A 44 8.74 19.37 2.88
N ASN A 45 8.95 18.62 1.79
CA ASN A 45 10.10 17.70 1.69
C ASN A 45 10.20 16.69 2.84
N GLN A 46 9.10 16.04 3.17
CA GLN A 46 9.04 15.00 4.21
C GLN A 46 9.23 15.56 5.65
N SER A 47 8.94 16.84 5.88
CA SER A 47 8.78 17.30 7.26
C SER A 47 7.69 16.47 7.95
N ASN A 48 7.83 16.26 9.25
CA ASN A 48 6.95 15.38 10.03
C ASN A 48 6.97 13.89 9.63
N SER A 49 8.04 13.41 8.97
CA SER A 49 8.17 12.00 8.57
C SER A 49 7.93 11.04 9.74
N PHE A 50 8.54 11.30 10.89
CA PHE A 50 8.39 10.45 12.07
C PHE A 50 6.94 10.42 12.59
N SER A 51 6.30 11.58 12.73
CA SER A 51 4.90 11.66 13.19
C SER A 51 3.94 10.99 12.19
N THR A 52 4.17 11.21 10.88
CA THR A 52 3.42 10.58 9.82
C THR A 52 3.53 9.06 9.86
N GLN A 53 4.76 8.54 10.02
CA GLN A 53 5.01 7.11 10.05
C GLN A 53 4.47 6.45 11.31
N LEU A 54 4.59 7.11 12.47
CA LEU A 54 4.06 6.60 13.73
C LEU A 54 2.52 6.53 13.71
N PHE A 55 1.86 7.53 13.12
CA PHE A 55 0.42 7.50 12.93
C PHE A 55 0.00 6.30 12.06
N PHE A 56 0.70 6.07 10.94
CA PHE A 56 0.43 4.91 10.08
C PHE A 56 0.65 3.59 10.81
N LEU A 57 1.74 3.45 11.58
CA LEU A 57 2.00 2.24 12.37
C LEU A 57 0.81 1.90 13.27
N LEU A 58 0.32 2.87 14.06
CA LEU A 58 -0.80 2.66 14.98
C LEU A 58 -2.08 2.29 14.22
N ARG A 59 -2.41 3.02 13.15
CA ARG A 59 -3.61 2.73 12.33
C ARG A 59 -3.53 1.36 11.65
N ARG A 60 -2.37 0.97 11.14
CA ARG A 60 -2.20 -0.35 10.53
C ARG A 60 -2.29 -1.49 11.55
N ILE A 61 -1.86 -1.28 12.79
CA ILE A 61 -2.09 -2.25 13.87
C ILE A 61 -3.59 -2.42 14.09
N ASP A 62 -4.34 -1.32 14.32
CA ASP A 62 -5.78 -1.37 14.51
C ASP A 62 -6.52 -2.05 13.35
N GLN A 63 -6.13 -1.74 12.12
CA GLN A 63 -6.72 -2.34 10.92
C GLN A 63 -6.33 -3.81 10.75
N SER A 64 -5.09 -4.18 11.08
CA SER A 64 -4.64 -5.57 10.98
C SER A 64 -5.26 -6.47 12.05
N GLN A 65 -5.66 -5.93 13.21
CA GLN A 65 -6.46 -6.65 14.19
C GLN A 65 -7.83 -7.06 13.62
N LYS A 66 -8.46 -6.18 12.85
CA LYS A 66 -9.71 -6.52 12.13
C LYS A 66 -9.54 -7.68 11.17
N VAL A 67 -8.38 -7.78 10.46
CA VAL A 67 -8.07 -8.92 9.59
C VAL A 67 -8.05 -10.22 10.39
N ILE A 68 -7.46 -10.21 11.59
CA ILE A 68 -7.37 -11.40 12.46
C ILE A 68 -8.76 -11.84 12.97
N GLU A 69 -9.64 -10.88 13.22
CA GLU A 69 -10.99 -11.12 13.78
C GLU A 69 -12.04 -11.52 12.74
N MET A 70 -11.74 -11.30 11.43
CA MET A 70 -12.69 -11.57 10.36
C MET A 70 -12.68 -13.05 9.95
N ASP A 71 -13.87 -13.61 9.81
CA ASP A 71 -14.08 -14.91 9.19
C ASP A 71 -14.38 -14.75 7.69
N GLY A 72 -13.79 -15.64 6.87
CA GLY A 72 -14.04 -15.64 5.43
C GLY A 72 -13.00 -14.93 4.59
N LEU A 73 -13.36 -14.64 3.34
CA LEU A 73 -12.45 -13.99 2.38
C LEU A 73 -12.49 -12.48 2.55
N LEU A 74 -11.31 -11.90 2.73
CA LEU A 74 -11.08 -10.47 2.84
C LEU A 74 -10.12 -9.98 1.76
N ILE A 75 -10.42 -8.86 1.13
CA ILE A 75 -9.51 -8.14 0.23
C ILE A 75 -9.10 -6.81 0.87
N SER A 76 -7.79 -6.58 0.95
CA SER A 76 -7.24 -5.32 1.47
C SER A 76 -6.43 -4.59 0.40
N ASP A 77 -6.45 -3.25 0.39
CA ASP A 77 -5.58 -2.44 -0.47
C ASP A 77 -4.27 -2.03 0.22
N PHE A 78 -3.92 -2.74 1.28
CA PHE A 78 -2.63 -2.66 1.97
C PHE A 78 -2.32 -3.98 2.69
N TYR A 79 -1.05 -4.18 3.07
CA TYR A 79 -0.64 -5.16 4.08
C TYR A 79 0.32 -4.51 5.08
N PHE A 80 0.44 -5.10 6.27
CA PHE A 80 1.22 -4.50 7.36
C PHE A 80 2.71 -4.31 7.00
N GLY A 81 3.29 -5.23 6.23
CA GLY A 81 4.72 -5.18 5.88
C GLY A 81 5.17 -3.93 5.12
N LYS A 82 4.24 -3.21 4.45
CA LYS A 82 4.56 -1.92 3.83
C LYS A 82 5.04 -0.87 4.85
N ASP A 83 4.66 -1.01 6.12
CA ASP A 83 4.99 -0.07 7.17
C ASP A 83 6.52 0.09 7.34
N ASP A 84 7.23 -1.03 7.36
CA ASP A 84 8.71 -1.03 7.43
C ASP A 84 9.37 -0.43 6.18
N LEU A 85 8.76 -0.67 5.00
CA LEU A 85 9.26 -0.08 3.75
C LEU A 85 9.22 1.44 3.77
N PHE A 86 8.10 2.01 4.22
CA PHE A 86 7.94 3.45 4.31
C PHE A 86 8.76 4.06 5.46
N ALA A 87 8.90 3.35 6.58
CA ALA A 87 9.77 3.78 7.67
C ALA A 87 11.23 3.90 7.20
N LYS A 88 11.76 2.88 6.53
CA LYS A 88 13.12 2.89 5.96
C LYS A 88 13.31 3.97 4.89
N LEU A 89 12.29 4.24 4.09
CA LEU A 89 12.37 5.24 3.02
C LEU A 89 12.35 6.67 3.56
N ASN A 90 11.57 6.93 4.61
CA ASN A 90 11.19 8.28 5.00
C ASN A 90 11.88 8.79 6.28
N LEU A 91 12.39 7.90 7.13
CA LEU A 91 13.00 8.25 8.40
C LEU A 91 14.53 8.34 8.26
N ASN A 92 15.14 9.27 8.97
CA ASN A 92 16.59 9.26 9.16
C ASN A 92 17.00 8.13 10.11
N GLU A 93 18.28 7.85 10.23
CA GLU A 93 18.80 6.73 11.04
C GLU A 93 18.36 6.77 12.50
N LEU A 94 18.35 7.96 13.12
CA LEU A 94 17.92 8.12 14.51
C LEU A 94 16.42 7.89 14.68
N GLU A 95 15.62 8.51 13.82
CA GLU A 95 14.17 8.34 13.82
C GLU A 95 13.77 6.87 13.56
N TYR A 96 14.45 6.21 12.62
CA TYR A 96 14.22 4.81 12.31
C TYR A 96 14.57 3.90 13.49
N SER A 97 15.66 4.17 14.21
CA SER A 97 16.03 3.43 15.42
C SER A 97 14.93 3.53 16.50
N VAL A 98 14.45 4.77 16.77
CA VAL A 98 13.37 5.00 17.73
C VAL A 98 12.06 4.34 17.28
N TYR A 99 11.76 4.42 15.99
CA TYR A 99 10.59 3.76 15.40
C TYR A 99 10.62 2.23 15.62
N LEU A 100 11.76 1.58 15.40
CA LEU A 100 11.91 0.14 15.62
C LEU A 100 11.70 -0.23 17.09
N GLU A 101 12.25 0.56 18.03
CA GLU A 101 12.05 0.35 19.47
C GLU A 101 10.57 0.45 19.86
N ILE A 102 9.84 1.44 19.33
CA ILE A 102 8.40 1.59 19.55
C ILE A 102 7.64 0.37 19.00
N ARG A 103 7.93 -0.01 17.76
CA ARG A 103 7.30 -1.16 17.09
C ARG A 103 7.50 -2.46 17.86
N GLU A 104 8.70 -2.71 18.38
CA GLU A 104 9.00 -3.87 19.21
C GLU A 104 8.18 -3.87 20.52
N LYS A 105 8.10 -2.73 21.19
CA LYS A 105 7.32 -2.59 22.43
C LYS A 105 5.82 -2.76 22.26
N LEU A 106 5.28 -2.52 21.07
CA LEU A 106 3.87 -2.75 20.76
C LEU A 106 3.51 -4.25 20.67
N MET A 107 4.51 -5.14 20.57
CA MET A 107 4.36 -6.61 20.59
C MET A 107 3.28 -7.15 19.63
N PHE A 108 3.08 -6.48 18.50
CA PHE A 108 2.07 -6.85 17.51
C PHE A 108 2.65 -7.80 16.47
N THR A 109 1.98 -8.93 16.27
CA THR A 109 2.29 -9.89 15.19
C THR A 109 1.26 -9.72 14.07
N PRO A 110 1.65 -9.16 12.92
CA PRO A 110 0.72 -8.94 11.81
C PRO A 110 0.31 -10.25 11.14
N PRO A 111 -0.93 -10.32 10.62
CA PRO A 111 -1.35 -11.45 9.81
C PRO A 111 -0.58 -11.48 8.48
N THR A 112 -0.22 -12.68 8.02
CA THR A 112 0.39 -12.87 6.71
C THR A 112 -0.72 -13.04 5.67
N PRO A 113 -0.69 -12.33 4.53
CA PRO A 113 -1.63 -12.57 3.44
C PRO A 113 -1.49 -13.98 2.86
N ASP A 114 -2.59 -14.60 2.44
CA ASP A 114 -2.57 -15.84 1.67
C ASP A 114 -2.08 -15.62 0.23
N LEU A 115 -2.32 -14.41 -0.30
CA LEU A 115 -1.84 -13.95 -1.61
C LEU A 115 -1.58 -12.44 -1.56
N ILE A 116 -0.48 -12.01 -2.17
CA ILE A 116 -0.25 -10.60 -2.49
C ILE A 116 -0.45 -10.38 -3.99
N ILE A 117 -1.23 -9.37 -4.36
CA ILE A 117 -1.33 -8.86 -5.72
C ILE A 117 -0.50 -7.58 -5.79
N TYR A 118 0.70 -7.68 -6.36
CA TYR A 118 1.60 -6.55 -6.51
C TYR A 118 1.39 -5.84 -7.82
N LEU A 119 0.88 -4.60 -7.77
CA LEU A 119 0.64 -3.76 -8.93
C LEU A 119 1.85 -2.89 -9.25
N GLN A 120 2.28 -2.90 -10.50
CA GLN A 120 3.39 -2.09 -11.00
C GLN A 120 2.93 -1.12 -12.08
N ALA A 121 3.53 0.06 -12.14
CA ALA A 121 3.45 0.98 -13.27
C ALA A 121 4.69 1.90 -13.30
N PRO A 122 5.10 2.41 -14.47
CA PRO A 122 6.10 3.46 -14.58
C PRO A 122 5.70 4.72 -13.80
N THR A 123 6.67 5.41 -13.23
CA THR A 123 6.45 6.62 -12.41
C THR A 123 5.64 7.70 -13.13
N ASP A 124 5.86 7.89 -14.43
CA ASP A 124 5.15 8.92 -15.20
C ASP A 124 3.64 8.62 -15.27
N ILE A 125 3.28 7.33 -15.42
CA ILE A 125 1.87 6.88 -15.37
C ILE A 125 1.28 7.08 -13.96
N LEU A 126 2.05 6.78 -12.92
CA LEU A 126 1.61 6.98 -11.53
C LEU A 126 1.32 8.45 -11.27
N LEU A 127 2.20 9.36 -11.68
CA LEU A 127 2.02 10.82 -11.54
C LEU A 127 0.81 11.33 -12.30
N GLU A 128 0.58 10.84 -13.52
CA GLU A 128 -0.61 11.17 -14.28
C GLU A 128 -1.89 10.76 -13.55
N ARG A 129 -1.93 9.53 -13.01
CA ARG A 129 -3.06 9.01 -12.24
C ARG A 129 -3.29 9.78 -10.93
N ILE A 130 -2.22 10.12 -10.21
CA ILE A 130 -2.27 10.95 -9.00
C ILE A 130 -2.89 12.32 -9.31
N LYS A 131 -2.43 12.98 -10.37
CA LYS A 131 -2.98 14.27 -10.83
C LYS A 131 -4.45 14.14 -11.22
N LYS A 132 -4.82 13.10 -11.97
CA LYS A 132 -6.20 12.83 -12.39
C LYS A 132 -7.13 12.57 -11.19
N ARG A 133 -6.63 11.91 -10.14
CA ARG A 133 -7.38 11.70 -8.89
C ARG A 133 -7.66 12.99 -8.15
N GLY A 134 -6.77 13.98 -8.23
CA GLY A 134 -6.98 15.35 -7.77
C GLY A 134 -7.06 15.53 -6.26
N LEU A 135 -6.47 14.64 -5.46
CA LEU A 135 -6.38 14.82 -4.01
C LEU A 135 -5.41 15.96 -3.69
N GLU A 136 -5.89 17.01 -3.03
CA GLU A 136 -5.12 18.22 -2.73
C GLU A 136 -3.77 17.90 -2.06
N MET A 137 -3.74 16.99 -1.09
CA MET A 137 -2.53 16.60 -0.36
C MET A 137 -1.47 15.93 -1.23
N GLU A 138 -1.84 15.39 -2.40
CA GLU A 138 -0.93 14.66 -3.29
C GLU A 138 -0.43 15.49 -4.48
N MET A 139 -1.02 16.65 -4.73
CA MET A 139 -0.73 17.48 -5.91
C MET A 139 0.73 17.93 -5.99
N ASN A 140 1.39 18.06 -4.85
CA ASN A 140 2.79 18.51 -4.74
C ASN A 140 3.81 17.37 -4.64
N MET A 141 3.37 16.10 -4.79
CA MET A 141 4.28 14.96 -4.78
C MET A 141 5.34 15.08 -5.86
N LYS A 142 6.60 14.96 -5.44
CA LYS A 142 7.74 15.03 -6.36
C LYS A 142 7.95 13.71 -7.08
N LYS A 143 8.28 13.79 -8.37
CA LYS A 143 8.63 12.60 -9.18
C LYS A 143 9.68 11.74 -8.47
N LYS A 144 10.74 12.36 -7.94
CA LYS A 144 11.82 11.66 -7.22
C LYS A 144 11.30 10.81 -6.05
N TYR A 145 10.28 11.28 -5.32
CA TYR A 145 9.69 10.51 -4.22
C TYR A 145 8.94 9.27 -4.74
N ILE A 146 8.16 9.43 -5.80
CA ILE A 146 7.43 8.30 -6.43
C ILE A 146 8.42 7.30 -7.04
N ASP A 147 9.52 7.76 -7.65
CA ASP A 147 10.60 6.88 -8.12
C ASP A 147 11.18 6.05 -6.97
N SER A 148 11.49 6.68 -5.83
CA SER A 148 12.02 6.00 -4.65
C SER A 148 11.01 4.99 -4.07
N VAL A 149 9.72 5.34 -4.00
CA VAL A 149 8.65 4.42 -3.57
C VAL A 149 8.57 3.21 -4.50
N ASN A 150 8.57 3.43 -5.82
CA ASN A 150 8.53 2.35 -6.81
C ASN A 150 9.74 1.39 -6.67
N GLU A 151 10.94 1.96 -6.50
CA GLU A 151 12.17 1.17 -6.33
C GLU A 151 12.13 0.30 -5.07
N VAL A 152 11.67 0.87 -3.96
CA VAL A 152 11.55 0.14 -2.67
C VAL A 152 10.55 -1.01 -2.79
N TYR A 153 9.39 -0.79 -3.41
CA TYR A 153 8.41 -1.85 -3.66
C TYR A 153 8.96 -2.96 -4.56
N MET A 154 9.62 -2.58 -5.66
CA MET A 154 10.20 -3.55 -6.60
C MET A 154 11.24 -4.44 -5.92
N ARG A 155 12.14 -3.84 -5.13
CA ARG A 155 13.16 -4.59 -4.36
C ARG A 155 12.52 -5.50 -3.33
N HIS A 156 11.55 -4.99 -2.56
CA HIS A 156 10.86 -5.77 -1.54
C HIS A 156 10.18 -7.00 -2.12
N PHE A 157 9.38 -6.85 -3.18
CA PHE A 157 8.67 -7.99 -3.75
C PHE A 157 9.55 -8.93 -4.59
N HIS A 158 10.75 -8.50 -4.97
CA HIS A 158 11.75 -9.41 -5.52
C HIS A 158 12.30 -10.39 -4.48
N GLU A 159 12.42 -9.96 -3.23
CA GLU A 159 12.96 -10.74 -2.11
C GLU A 159 11.86 -11.41 -1.25
N TYR A 160 10.61 -11.02 -1.44
CA TYR A 160 9.49 -11.48 -0.63
C TYR A 160 9.16 -12.95 -0.89
N ASN A 161 9.05 -13.74 0.20
CA ASN A 161 8.81 -15.18 0.14
C ASN A 161 7.84 -15.72 1.20
N SER A 162 7.17 -14.82 1.95
CA SER A 162 6.26 -15.23 3.05
C SER A 162 4.91 -15.73 2.54
N SER A 163 4.50 -15.36 1.33
CA SER A 163 3.30 -15.83 0.65
C SER A 163 3.43 -15.69 -0.87
N PRO A 164 2.60 -16.35 -1.69
CA PRO A 164 2.57 -16.15 -3.13
C PRO A 164 2.38 -14.68 -3.53
N VAL A 165 3.03 -14.26 -4.62
CA VAL A 165 2.91 -12.90 -5.18
C VAL A 165 2.49 -12.99 -6.64
N LEU A 166 1.34 -12.43 -6.97
CA LEU A 166 0.89 -12.19 -8.34
C LEU A 166 1.31 -10.76 -8.76
N ILE A 167 2.19 -10.66 -9.75
CA ILE A 167 2.68 -9.36 -10.24
C ILE A 167 1.89 -8.93 -11.46
N ILE A 168 1.29 -7.74 -11.42
CA ILE A 168 0.49 -7.16 -12.51
C ILE A 168 1.06 -5.81 -12.92
N ASN A 169 1.47 -5.69 -14.19
CA ASN A 169 1.86 -4.40 -14.76
C ASN A 169 0.63 -3.66 -15.29
N THR A 170 0.19 -2.65 -14.56
CA THR A 170 -1.01 -1.87 -14.87
C THR A 170 -0.81 -0.82 -15.99
N SER A 171 0.37 -0.74 -16.60
CA SER A 171 0.53 0.02 -17.85
C SER A 171 0.04 -0.77 -19.07
N ASN A 172 0.04 -2.09 -18.98
CA ASN A 172 -0.36 -2.99 -20.06
C ASN A 172 -1.75 -3.62 -19.83
N VAL A 173 -2.26 -3.51 -18.60
CA VAL A 173 -3.54 -4.09 -18.16
C VAL A 173 -4.40 -2.95 -17.62
N ASP A 174 -5.55 -2.71 -18.23
CA ASP A 174 -6.52 -1.74 -17.72
C ASP A 174 -7.48 -2.42 -16.74
N ILE A 175 -7.29 -2.14 -15.46
CA ILE A 175 -8.14 -2.67 -14.38
C ILE A 175 -9.65 -2.37 -14.64
N ASN A 176 -9.99 -1.32 -15.38
CA ASN A 176 -11.37 -0.96 -15.69
C ASN A 176 -11.92 -1.69 -16.93
N ASN A 177 -11.06 -2.26 -17.76
CA ASN A 177 -11.49 -3.07 -18.90
C ASN A 177 -11.97 -4.45 -18.42
N GLU A 178 -13.11 -4.92 -18.93
CA GLU A 178 -13.69 -6.19 -18.48
C GLU A 178 -12.85 -7.40 -18.88
N ASN A 179 -12.31 -7.43 -20.09
CA ASN A 179 -11.49 -8.55 -20.56
C ASN A 179 -10.20 -8.69 -19.75
N ASP A 180 -9.52 -7.57 -19.50
CA ASP A 180 -8.28 -7.53 -18.69
C ASP A 180 -8.58 -7.95 -17.25
N PHE A 181 -9.68 -7.48 -16.70
CA PHE A 181 -10.10 -7.85 -15.35
C PHE A 181 -10.42 -9.34 -15.21
N GLN A 182 -11.07 -9.93 -16.22
CA GLN A 182 -11.36 -11.38 -16.22
C GLN A 182 -10.08 -12.23 -16.28
N ILE A 183 -9.00 -11.72 -16.91
CA ILE A 183 -7.69 -12.38 -16.87
C ILE A 183 -7.15 -12.34 -15.43
N ILE A 184 -7.19 -11.18 -14.76
CA ILE A 184 -6.75 -11.05 -13.36
C ILE A 184 -7.51 -12.04 -12.46
N ILE A 185 -8.82 -12.09 -12.59
CA ILE A 185 -9.67 -12.99 -11.78
C ILE A 185 -9.26 -14.45 -11.96
N LYS A 186 -8.97 -14.89 -13.19
CA LYS A 186 -8.50 -16.26 -13.47
C LYS A 186 -7.15 -16.61 -12.87
N GLU A 187 -6.28 -15.63 -12.69
CA GLU A 187 -4.96 -15.85 -12.06
C GLU A 187 -5.05 -15.93 -10.53
N ILE A 188 -6.15 -15.46 -9.95
CA ILE A 188 -6.40 -15.52 -8.50
C ILE A 188 -6.99 -16.88 -8.08
N TYR A 189 -7.70 -17.55 -8.99
CA TYR A 189 -8.34 -18.87 -8.79
C TYR A 189 -7.48 -20.01 -9.31
#